data_2a8ea7cd9bde94b9bd6d84f5b795755b
#
_entry.id   2a8ea7cd9bde94b9bd6d84f5b795755b
#
_cell.length_a   1.000
_cell.length_b   1.000
_cell.length_c   1.000
_cell.angle_alpha   90.00
_cell.angle_beta   90.00
_cell.angle_gamma   90.00
#
_symmetry.space_group_name_H-M   'P 1'
#
loop_
_entity.id
_entity.type
_entity.pdbx_description
1 polymer ?
#
loop_
_entity_poly.entity_id
_entity_poly.type
_entity_poly.pdbx_seq_one_letter_code
_entity_poly.pdbx_strand_id
1 'polypeptide(L)' 'MDNDGLTQYTRIAISLAERIASGQLKEGDKISGRSKLSPEYNVSPETIRRALRLLADMKVVEVKEQSGVYVLSADNARR' A
#
# COMPACT_ATOMS: atom_id res chain seq x y z
N MET A 1 5.30 9.94 -21.26
CA MET A 1 5.20 9.63 -20.72
C MET A 1 4.75 9.10 -20.13
N ASP A 2 4.55 8.89 -20.37
CA ASP A 2 4.18 8.64 -19.64
C ASP A 2 4.33 7.52 -18.99
N ASN A 3 4.58 7.02 -18.58
CA ASN A 3 4.81 6.08 -17.49
C ASN A 3 3.61 5.88 -16.63
N ASP A 4 2.47 5.81 -17.25
CA ASP A 4 1.22 5.78 -16.49
C ASP A 4 1.13 4.54 -15.62
N GLY A 5 1.60 3.37 -16.12
CA GLY A 5 1.55 2.17 -15.32
C GLY A 5 2.42 2.26 -14.08
N LEU A 6 3.64 2.78 -14.24
CA LEU A 6 4.53 2.98 -13.13
C LEU A 6 3.97 3.99 -12.16
N THR A 7 3.46 5.09 -12.69
CA THR A 7 2.89 6.15 -11.89
C THR A 7 1.66 5.68 -11.14
N GLN A 8 0.88 4.79 -11.74
CA GLN A 8 -0.36 4.33 -11.14
C GLN A 8 -0.12 3.62 -9.81
N TYR A 9 0.78 2.65 -9.78
CA TYR A 9 1.00 1.97 -8.51
C TYR A 9 1.74 2.85 -7.52
N THR A 10 2.52 3.80 -8.00
CA THR A 10 3.18 4.76 -7.12
C THR A 10 2.16 5.65 -6.44
N ARG A 11 1.15 6.11 -7.18
CA ARG A 11 0.08 6.93 -6.61
C ARG A 11 -0.68 6.16 -5.55
N ILE A 12 -0.94 4.89 -5.80
CA ILE A 12 -1.64 4.06 -4.83
C ILE A 12 -0.80 3.90 -3.57
N ALA A 13 0.50 3.67 -3.73
CA ALA A 13 1.40 3.54 -2.59
C ALA A 13 1.40 4.83 -1.78
N ILE A 14 1.46 5.98 -2.44
CA ILE A 14 1.42 7.27 -1.75
C ILE A 14 0.10 7.44 -1.01
N SER A 15 -1.01 7.10 -1.66
CA SER A 15 -2.32 7.20 -1.03
C SER A 15 -2.39 6.36 0.24
N LEU A 16 -1.92 5.13 0.18
CA LEU A 16 -1.92 4.26 1.34
C LEU A 16 -0.98 4.78 2.43
N ALA A 17 0.17 5.30 2.03
CA ALA A 17 1.11 5.87 3.00
C ALA A 17 0.50 7.08 3.71
N GLU A 18 -0.25 7.89 2.98
CA GLU A 18 -0.92 9.04 3.59
C GLU A 18 -1.98 8.61 4.59
N ARG A 19 -2.71 7.55 4.29
CA ARG A 19 -3.70 7.01 5.22
C ARG A 19 -3.03 6.52 6.50
N ILE A 20 -1.85 5.94 6.38
CA ILE A 20 -1.10 5.49 7.54
C ILE A 20 -0.55 6.69 8.31
N ALA A 21 0.03 7.65 7.60
CA ALA A 21 0.65 8.81 8.24
C ALA A 21 -0.38 9.68 8.96
N SER A 22 -1.60 9.72 8.44
CA SER A 22 -2.67 10.54 9.04
C SER A 22 -3.31 9.87 10.25
N GLY A 23 -2.97 8.62 10.52
CA GLY A 23 -3.56 7.89 11.64
C GLY A 23 -4.80 7.09 11.29
N GLN A 24 -5.25 7.16 10.04
CA GLN A 24 -6.40 6.38 9.61
C GLN A 24 -6.10 4.89 9.69
N LEU A 25 -4.86 4.51 9.34
CA LEU A 25 -4.38 3.15 9.52
C LEU A 25 -3.21 3.23 10.50
N LYS A 26 -3.27 2.44 11.56
CA LYS A 26 -2.28 2.50 12.63
C LYS A 26 -1.34 1.31 12.57
N GLU A 27 -0.22 1.45 13.22
CA GLU A 27 0.75 0.35 13.28
C GLU A 27 0.07 -0.89 13.85
N GLY A 28 0.30 -2.01 13.18
CA GLY A 28 -0.32 -3.27 13.56
C GLY A 28 -1.66 -3.53 12.90
N ASP A 29 -2.26 -2.51 12.30
CA ASP A 29 -3.53 -2.69 11.62
C ASP A 29 -3.35 -3.51 10.35
N LYS A 30 -4.34 -4.33 10.06
CA LYS A 30 -4.34 -5.12 8.84
C LYS A 30 -4.90 -4.29 7.71
N ILE A 31 -4.17 -4.25 6.60
CA ILE A 31 -4.62 -3.56 5.40
C ILE A 31 -5.41 -4.55 4.56
N SER A 32 -6.50 -4.07 3.95
CA SER A 32 -7.31 -4.89 3.07
C SER A 32 -6.45 -5.50 1.96
N GLY A 33 -6.78 -6.72 1.57
CA GLY A 33 -6.02 -7.42 0.56
C GLY A 33 -6.30 -6.91 -0.84
N ARG A 34 -5.61 -7.52 -1.81
CA ARG A 34 -5.70 -7.08 -3.20
C ARG A 34 -7.12 -7.13 -3.74
N SER A 35 -7.87 -8.16 -3.36
CA SER A 35 -9.22 -8.32 -3.89
C SER A 35 -10.14 -7.20 -3.43
N LYS A 36 -9.82 -6.55 -2.32
CA LYS A 36 -10.63 -5.44 -1.84
C LYS A 36 -10.11 -4.09 -2.32
N LEU A 37 -8.80 -3.93 -2.35
CA LEU A 37 -8.19 -2.68 -2.78
C LEU A 37 -8.31 -2.47 -4.28
N SER A 38 -8.29 -3.55 -5.05
CA SER A 38 -8.37 -3.46 -6.50
C SER A 38 -9.62 -2.73 -6.96
N PRO A 39 -10.83 -3.11 -6.51
CA PRO A 39 -12.02 -2.33 -6.91
C PRO A 39 -12.07 -0.95 -6.26
N GLU A 40 -11.52 -0.81 -5.07
CA GLU A 40 -11.53 0.49 -4.39
C GLU A 40 -10.75 1.53 -5.19
N TYR A 41 -9.61 1.13 -5.74
CA TYR A 41 -8.78 2.04 -6.53
C TYR A 41 -9.05 1.91 -8.03
N ASN A 42 -9.93 0.99 -8.41
CA ASN A 42 -10.29 0.79 -9.81
C ASN A 42 -9.07 0.42 -10.66
N VAL A 43 -8.28 -0.49 -10.15
CA VAL A 43 -7.09 -0.99 -10.85
C VAL A 43 -7.02 -2.50 -10.72
N SER A 44 -6.12 -3.14 -11.45
CA SER A 44 -5.95 -4.58 -11.39
C SER A 44 -5.30 -5.00 -10.07
N PRO A 45 -5.53 -6.25 -9.64
CA PRO A 45 -4.85 -6.75 -8.44
C PRO A 45 -3.33 -6.73 -8.54
N GLU A 46 -2.81 -6.86 -9.75
CA GLU A 46 -1.37 -6.80 -9.95
C GLU A 46 -0.81 -5.42 -9.61
N THR A 47 -1.55 -4.37 -9.98
CA THR A 47 -1.15 -3.01 -9.65
C THR A 47 -1.13 -2.80 -8.15
N ILE A 48 -2.13 -3.33 -7.44
CA ILE A 48 -2.17 -3.26 -5.99
C ILE A 48 -0.99 -4.01 -5.38
N ARG A 49 -0.68 -5.19 -5.91
CA ARG A 49 0.45 -5.97 -5.42
C ARG A 49 1.75 -5.20 -5.53
N ARG A 50 1.93 -4.50 -6.64
CA ARG A 50 3.15 -3.70 -6.85
C ARG A 50 3.22 -2.53 -5.88
N ALA A 51 2.08 -1.89 -5.63
CA ALA A 51 2.04 -0.78 -4.67
C ALA A 51 2.39 -1.26 -3.26
N LEU A 52 1.81 -2.38 -2.85
CA LEU A 52 2.09 -2.94 -1.53
C LEU A 52 3.55 -3.38 -1.41
N ARG A 53 4.11 -3.91 -2.49
CA ARG A 53 5.51 -4.32 -2.48
C ARG A 53 6.44 -3.12 -2.32
N LEU A 54 6.12 -2.02 -2.99
CA LEU A 54 6.88 -0.79 -2.84
C LEU A 54 6.86 -0.33 -1.38
N LEU A 55 5.69 -0.34 -0.76
CA LEU A 55 5.57 0.05 0.65
C LEU A 55 6.32 -0.90 1.57
N ALA A 56 6.34 -2.19 1.23
CA ALA A 56 7.10 -3.16 2.02
C ALA A 56 8.60 -2.91 1.91
N ASP A 57 9.07 -2.55 0.72
CA ASP A 57 10.46 -2.22 0.51
C ASP A 57 10.86 -0.99 1.32
N MET A 58 9.94 -0.07 1.53
CA MET A 58 10.17 1.14 2.31
C MET A 58 9.95 0.93 3.81
N LYS A 59 9.60 -0.29 4.19
CA LYS A 59 9.33 -0.65 5.60
C LYS A 59 8.11 0.06 6.17
N VAL A 60 7.20 0.44 5.31
CA VAL A 60 5.94 1.04 5.74
C VAL A 60 4.93 -0.04 6.11
N VAL A 61 4.94 -1.14 5.36
CA VAL A 61 4.06 -2.27 5.63
C VAL A 61 4.87 -3.55 5.65
N GLU A 62 4.28 -4.59 6.21
CA GLU A 62 4.85 -5.94 6.22
C GLU A 62 3.87 -6.89 5.57
N VAL A 63 4.33 -7.67 4.60
CA VAL A 63 3.50 -8.67 3.94
C VAL A 63 3.72 -10.01 4.62
N LYS A 64 2.65 -10.55 5.19
CA LYS A 64 2.66 -11.89 5.80
C LYS A 64 1.85 -12.77 4.89
N GLU A 65 2.50 -13.69 4.23
CA GLU A 65 1.93 -14.40 3.09
C GLU A 65 0.58 -15.03 3.36
N GLN A 66 0.39 -15.59 4.54
CA GLN A 66 -0.86 -16.28 4.82
C GLN A 66 -1.83 -15.44 5.64
N SER A 67 -1.39 -14.34 6.17
CA SER A 67 -2.21 -13.51 7.04
C SER A 67 -2.65 -12.20 6.39
N GLY A 68 -1.85 -11.68 5.47
CA GLY A 68 -2.17 -10.44 4.80
C GLY A 68 -1.08 -9.40 4.95
N VAL A 69 -1.46 -8.15 4.83
CA VAL A 69 -0.54 -7.02 4.88
C VAL A 69 -0.87 -6.19 6.10
N TYR A 70 0.15 -5.81 6.85
CA TYR A 70 -0.02 -5.08 8.11
C TYR A 70 0.81 -3.81 8.09
N VAL A 71 0.32 -2.79 8.77
CA VAL A 71 1.07 -1.54 8.91
C VAL A 71 2.26 -1.78 9.81
N LEU A 72 3.46 -1.46 9.31
CA LEU A 72 4.69 -1.68 10.03
C LEU A 72 5.18 -0.42 10.73
N SER A 73 5.18 0.71 10.04
CA SER A 73 5.74 1.94 10.60
C SER A 73 5.06 3.16 10.01
N ALA A 74 4.41 3.94 10.86
CA ALA A 74 3.83 5.21 10.46
C ALA A 74 4.92 6.25 10.19
N ASP A 75 6.03 6.16 10.92
CA ASP A 75 7.14 7.10 10.68
C ASP A 75 7.71 6.95 9.29
N ASN A 76 7.86 5.72 8.81
CA ASN A 76 8.35 5.50 7.47
C ASN A 76 7.37 6.00 6.41
N ALA A 77 6.08 5.98 6.71
CA ALA A 77 5.06 6.46 5.79
C ALA A 77 5.14 7.99 5.63
N ARG A 78 5.67 8.68 6.62
CA ARG A 78 5.77 10.14 6.58
C ARG A 78 6.99 10.65 5.83
N ARG A 79 7.89 9.78 5.46
CA ARG A 79 9.14 10.20 4.82
C ARG A 79 9.01 10.43 3.32
#